data_33ebce359360170494bd2a92eb560ff5
#
_entry.id   33ebce359360170494bd2a92eb560ff5
#
_cell.length_a   1.000
_cell.length_b   1.000
_cell.length_c   1.000
_cell.angle_alpha   90.00
_cell.angle_beta   90.00
_cell.angle_gamma   90.00
#
_symmetry.space_group_name_H-M   'P 1'
#
loop_
_entity.id
_entity.type
_entity.pdbx_description
1 polymer ?
#
loop_
_entity_poly.entity_id
_entity_poly.type
_entity_poly.pdbx_seq_one_letter_code
_entity_poly.pdbx_strand_id
1 'polypeptide(L)'
;MTQPRPSAADERLLRIEHDGAITHIRLNRAAKRNAISDGLIALLHTTFINLPESTRAVVVSGEGDHFCAGLDLAEVSERSVAEGILHSRSWHAAFEQVQFGRVPVFSVLHGAVVGGGLELASATHIRVAESSAFYGLPEGQRGLFVGGGGSARIPRLIGVSRMTDMMMTGRVLDANEGQLLGISQYLVEPGQGLPKAFELARKVAANAPLSNFAVMHALPRIADQSQADGLFVESLMAAIAQGDEAAKSRVRAFLEGRAAKVAKS
;
A
#
# COMPACT_ATOMS: atom_id res chain seq x y z
N MET A 1 18.41 -4.54 -20.15
CA MET A 1 19.41 -4.05 -19.16
C MET A 1 19.22 -4.87 -17.89
N THR A 2 20.26 -5.62 -17.47
CA THR A 2 20.22 -6.36 -16.21
C THR A 2 20.21 -5.37 -15.04
N GLN A 3 19.20 -5.45 -14.18
CA GLN A 3 19.14 -4.63 -12.96
C GLN A 3 20.39 -4.90 -12.10
N PRO A 4 21.01 -3.86 -11.50
CA PRO A 4 22.07 -4.07 -10.53
C PRO A 4 21.51 -4.89 -9.35
N ARG A 5 22.27 -5.87 -8.89
CA ARG A 5 21.90 -6.61 -7.66
C ARG A 5 21.89 -5.65 -6.48
N PRO A 6 20.91 -5.79 -5.56
CA PRO A 6 20.90 -5.01 -4.31
C PRO A 6 22.24 -5.15 -3.58
N SER A 7 22.70 -4.08 -2.96
CA SER A 7 23.88 -4.13 -2.10
C SER A 7 23.57 -4.90 -0.81
N ALA A 8 24.59 -5.40 -0.11
CA ALA A 8 24.42 -6.03 1.21
C ALA A 8 23.81 -5.07 2.26
N ALA A 9 23.91 -3.76 2.06
CA ALA A 9 23.24 -2.76 2.89
C ALA A 9 21.74 -2.68 2.57
N ASP A 10 21.37 -2.79 1.29
CA ASP A 10 19.98 -2.78 0.83
C ASP A 10 19.24 -4.04 1.31
N GLU A 11 19.88 -5.21 1.24
CA GLU A 11 19.32 -6.48 1.74
C GLU A 11 19.04 -6.48 3.24
N ARG A 12 19.72 -5.64 4.02
CA ARG A 12 19.42 -5.44 5.44
C ARG A 12 18.18 -4.61 5.68
N LEU A 13 17.75 -3.79 4.71
CA LEU A 13 16.58 -2.92 4.81
C LEU A 13 15.35 -3.55 4.16
N LEU A 14 15.51 -4.14 2.98
CA LEU A 14 14.47 -4.82 2.21
C LEU A 14 14.96 -6.18 1.74
N ARG A 15 14.07 -7.16 1.79
CA ARG A 15 14.24 -8.43 1.08
C ARG A 15 13.23 -8.49 -0.06
N ILE A 16 13.73 -8.73 -1.27
CA ILE A 16 12.91 -8.72 -2.49
C ILE A 16 12.99 -10.11 -3.11
N GLU A 17 11.82 -10.70 -3.34
CA GLU A 17 11.66 -12.02 -3.94
C GLU A 17 10.67 -11.93 -5.11
N HIS A 18 10.88 -12.73 -6.15
CA HIS A 18 10.01 -12.77 -7.32
C HIS A 18 9.36 -14.15 -7.44
N ASP A 19 8.02 -14.20 -7.44
CA ASP A 19 7.23 -15.40 -7.66
C ASP A 19 6.36 -15.20 -8.92
N GLY A 20 6.89 -15.55 -10.06
CA GLY A 20 6.24 -15.35 -11.35
C GLY A 20 5.93 -13.87 -11.62
N ALA A 21 4.66 -13.53 -11.67
CA ALA A 21 4.19 -12.17 -11.90
C ALA A 21 4.07 -11.32 -10.61
N ILE A 22 4.43 -11.89 -9.45
CA ILE A 22 4.33 -11.23 -8.15
C ILE A 22 5.73 -10.88 -7.65
N THR A 23 5.93 -9.63 -7.25
CA THR A 23 7.12 -9.23 -6.48
C THR A 23 6.73 -9.10 -5.01
N HIS A 24 7.42 -9.83 -4.14
CA HIS A 24 7.30 -9.71 -2.70
C HIS A 24 8.42 -8.79 -2.16
N ILE A 25 8.02 -7.71 -1.52
CA ILE A 25 8.92 -6.75 -0.87
C ILE A 25 8.70 -6.88 0.64
N ARG A 26 9.71 -7.33 1.36
CA ARG A 26 9.66 -7.50 2.80
C ARG A 26 10.53 -6.47 3.49
N LEU A 27 9.94 -5.69 4.41
CA LEU A 27 10.70 -4.84 5.31
C LEU A 27 11.55 -5.73 6.21
N ASN A 28 12.87 -5.55 6.23
CA ASN A 28 13.80 -6.51 6.81
C ASN A 28 14.63 -5.91 7.96
N ARG A 29 13.95 -5.26 8.90
CA ARG A 29 14.55 -4.67 10.11
C ARG A 29 13.80 -5.14 11.37
N ALA A 30 13.56 -6.45 11.52
CA ALA A 30 12.77 -7.02 12.62
C ALA A 30 13.23 -6.55 14.01
N ALA A 31 14.55 -6.47 14.25
CA ALA A 31 15.13 -5.99 15.51
C ALA A 31 14.74 -4.52 15.84
N LYS A 32 14.33 -3.74 14.85
CA LYS A 32 13.83 -2.37 14.97
C LYS A 32 12.31 -2.31 14.70
N ARG A 33 11.59 -3.43 14.76
CA ARG A 33 10.16 -3.55 14.41
C ARG A 33 9.85 -2.94 13.04
N ASN A 34 10.77 -3.11 12.08
CA ASN A 34 10.70 -2.57 10.72
C ASN A 34 10.53 -1.04 10.65
N ALA A 35 11.09 -0.31 11.63
CA ALA A 35 11.06 1.15 11.64
C ALA A 35 11.69 1.72 10.37
N ILE A 36 11.07 2.79 9.85
CA ILE A 36 11.43 3.41 8.57
C ILE A 36 12.53 4.45 8.81
N SER A 37 13.66 4.24 8.13
CA SER A 37 14.77 5.17 8.02
C SER A 37 14.72 5.93 6.69
N ASP A 38 15.47 7.04 6.58
CA ASP A 38 15.62 7.77 5.31
C ASP A 38 16.20 6.87 4.21
N GLY A 39 17.14 5.97 4.57
CA GLY A 39 17.67 4.96 3.65
C GLY A 39 16.61 3.97 3.17
N LEU A 40 15.69 3.55 4.05
CA LEU A 40 14.58 2.67 3.66
C LEU A 40 13.59 3.38 2.73
N ILE A 41 13.29 4.66 2.95
CA ILE A 41 12.45 5.48 2.07
C ILE A 41 13.07 5.58 0.67
N ALA A 42 14.35 5.91 0.59
CA ALA A 42 15.06 6.01 -0.70
C ALA A 42 15.08 4.66 -1.44
N LEU A 43 15.29 3.57 -0.71
CA LEU A 43 15.32 2.22 -1.27
C LEU A 43 13.92 1.78 -1.74
N LEU A 44 12.85 2.03 -0.97
CA LEU A 44 11.47 1.79 -1.39
C LEU A 44 11.16 2.55 -2.68
N HIS A 45 11.45 3.84 -2.73
CA HIS A 45 11.23 4.66 -3.92
C HIS A 45 11.92 4.06 -5.15
N THR A 46 13.21 3.74 -5.04
CA THR A 46 14.00 3.15 -6.12
C THR A 46 13.49 1.78 -6.52
N THR A 47 13.11 0.94 -5.55
CA THR A 47 12.57 -0.40 -5.79
C THR A 47 11.29 -0.37 -6.59
N PHE A 48 10.33 0.50 -6.23
CA PHE A 48 9.04 0.60 -6.94
C PHE A 48 9.19 1.17 -8.36
N ILE A 49 10.11 2.10 -8.59
CA ILE A 49 10.42 2.61 -9.95
C ILE A 49 11.02 1.51 -10.83
N ASN A 50 11.89 0.66 -10.25
CA ASN A 50 12.66 -0.34 -10.98
C ASN A 50 12.07 -1.76 -10.87
N LEU A 51 10.78 -1.92 -10.64
CA LEU A 51 10.14 -3.24 -10.65
C LEU A 51 10.37 -3.93 -12.01
N PRO A 52 10.69 -5.25 -12.03
CA PRO A 52 10.78 -6.03 -13.27
C PRO A 52 9.56 -5.84 -14.17
N GLU A 53 9.75 -5.83 -15.48
CA GLU A 53 8.63 -5.70 -16.44
C GLU A 53 7.60 -6.84 -16.30
N SER A 54 8.06 -8.02 -15.88
CA SER A 54 7.20 -9.18 -15.60
C SER A 54 6.30 -9.00 -14.38
N THR A 55 6.62 -8.05 -13.46
CA THR A 55 5.82 -7.81 -12.27
C THR A 55 4.44 -7.26 -12.62
N ARG A 56 3.39 -7.91 -12.12
CA ARG A 56 1.98 -7.56 -12.33
C ARG A 56 1.27 -7.17 -11.04
N ALA A 57 1.83 -7.55 -9.89
CA ALA A 57 1.39 -7.12 -8.57
C ALA A 57 2.56 -7.18 -7.57
N VAL A 58 2.46 -6.38 -6.52
CA VAL A 58 3.43 -6.37 -5.42
C VAL A 58 2.73 -6.76 -4.12
N VAL A 59 3.40 -7.57 -3.29
CA VAL A 59 3.02 -7.83 -1.90
C VAL A 59 4.07 -7.22 -0.99
N VAL A 60 3.67 -6.36 -0.05
CA VAL A 60 4.54 -5.77 0.97
C VAL A 60 4.23 -6.39 2.32
N SER A 61 5.24 -6.84 3.05
CA SER A 61 5.10 -7.39 4.41
C SER A 61 6.26 -6.94 5.31
N GLY A 62 6.18 -7.22 6.60
CA GLY A 62 7.27 -7.04 7.55
C GLY A 62 7.91 -8.38 7.92
N GLU A 63 9.20 -8.39 8.23
CA GLU A 63 9.89 -9.51 8.85
C GLU A 63 9.64 -9.52 10.36
N GLY A 64 9.50 -10.70 10.98
CA GLY A 64 9.27 -10.87 12.41
C GLY A 64 7.84 -10.54 12.84
N ASP A 65 7.66 -10.04 14.06
CA ASP A 65 6.35 -9.92 14.73
C ASP A 65 5.55 -8.67 14.35
N HIS A 66 6.11 -7.77 13.54
CA HIS A 66 5.50 -6.46 13.25
C HIS A 66 5.60 -6.09 11.78
N PHE A 67 4.55 -5.50 11.24
CA PHE A 67 4.59 -4.91 9.92
C PHE A 67 5.57 -3.73 9.91
N CYS A 68 5.27 -2.67 10.67
CA CYS A 68 6.14 -1.49 10.77
C CYS A 68 5.73 -0.59 11.94
N ALA A 69 6.69 -0.25 12.80
CA ALA A 69 6.47 0.62 13.96
C ALA A 69 6.63 2.13 13.68
N GLY A 70 6.74 2.53 12.42
CA GLY A 70 6.83 3.93 12.00
C GLY A 70 8.24 4.45 11.85
N LEU A 71 8.44 5.76 12.02
CA LEU A 71 9.73 6.43 11.87
C LEU A 71 10.78 5.86 12.84
N ASP A 72 11.99 5.60 12.36
CA ASP A 72 13.13 5.24 13.22
C ASP A 72 13.54 6.46 14.08
N LEU A 73 13.17 6.41 15.34
CA LEU A 73 13.42 7.51 16.28
C LEU A 73 14.92 7.80 16.49
N ALA A 74 15.81 6.85 16.15
CA ALA A 74 17.26 7.09 16.20
C ALA A 74 17.73 8.05 15.09
N GLU A 75 16.92 8.26 14.03
CA GLU A 75 17.20 9.18 12.93
C GLU A 75 16.47 10.52 13.09
N VAL A 76 15.68 10.68 14.16
CA VAL A 76 15.05 11.96 14.48
C VAL A 76 16.15 12.93 14.92
N SER A 77 16.39 13.93 14.11
CA SER A 77 17.30 15.04 14.41
C SER A 77 16.53 16.36 14.39
N GLU A 78 17.07 17.37 15.04
CA GLU A 78 16.58 18.74 14.85
C GLU A 78 16.73 19.11 13.36
N ARG A 79 15.62 19.52 12.76
CA ARG A 79 15.55 19.98 11.37
C ARG A 79 14.99 21.39 11.33
N SER A 80 15.53 22.21 10.48
CA SER A 80 14.87 23.47 10.11
C SER A 80 13.53 23.17 9.41
N VAL A 81 12.66 24.16 9.35
CA VAL A 81 11.35 24.03 8.65
C VAL A 81 11.55 23.59 7.19
N ALA A 82 12.55 24.16 6.50
CA ALA A 82 12.84 23.79 5.11
C ALA A 82 13.27 22.32 4.97
N GLU A 83 14.17 21.86 5.83
CA GLU A 83 14.61 20.45 5.83
C GLU A 83 13.46 19.50 6.18
N GLY A 84 12.58 19.89 7.13
CA GLY A 84 11.38 19.12 7.45
C GLY A 84 10.42 18.98 6.28
N ILE A 85 10.23 20.05 5.51
CA ILE A 85 9.41 20.00 4.27
C ILE A 85 10.02 19.04 3.25
N LEU A 86 11.33 19.15 2.99
CA LEU A 86 12.02 18.27 2.03
C LEU A 86 11.99 16.81 2.46
N HIS A 87 12.20 16.54 3.75
CA HIS A 87 12.09 15.21 4.32
C HIS A 87 10.68 14.62 4.10
N SER A 88 9.61 15.35 4.46
CA SER A 88 8.23 14.93 4.19
C SER A 88 8.00 14.68 2.70
N ARG A 89 8.51 15.54 1.82
CA ARG A 89 8.38 15.35 0.36
C ARG A 89 9.08 14.10 -0.16
N SER A 90 10.17 13.67 0.44
CA SER A 90 10.83 12.40 0.06
C SER A 90 9.96 11.18 0.38
N TRP A 91 9.27 11.18 1.54
CA TRP A 91 8.30 10.17 1.90
C TRP A 91 7.09 10.17 0.95
N HIS A 92 6.58 11.36 0.62
CA HIS A 92 5.48 11.48 -0.35
C HIS A 92 5.88 10.83 -1.68
N ALA A 93 7.07 11.16 -2.21
CA ALA A 93 7.54 10.60 -3.48
C ALA A 93 7.64 9.07 -3.44
N ALA A 94 8.16 8.49 -2.36
CA ALA A 94 8.24 7.04 -2.21
C ALA A 94 6.85 6.38 -2.12
N PHE A 95 5.95 6.90 -1.30
CA PHE A 95 4.62 6.33 -1.11
C PHE A 95 3.68 6.60 -2.29
N GLU A 96 3.95 7.63 -3.09
CA GLU A 96 3.27 7.86 -4.36
C GLU A 96 3.59 6.75 -5.38
N GLN A 97 4.82 6.24 -5.40
CA GLN A 97 5.17 5.07 -6.22
C GLN A 97 4.46 3.79 -5.74
N VAL A 98 4.14 3.68 -4.46
CA VAL A 98 3.31 2.58 -3.93
C VAL A 98 1.86 2.73 -4.39
N GLN A 99 1.29 3.93 -4.29
CA GLN A 99 -0.14 4.20 -4.56
C GLN A 99 -0.46 4.37 -6.04
N PHE A 100 0.40 5.07 -6.77
CA PHE A 100 0.18 5.43 -8.18
C PHE A 100 1.29 4.90 -9.09
N GLY A 101 2.00 3.87 -8.66
CA GLY A 101 2.99 3.19 -9.47
C GLY A 101 2.37 2.31 -10.56
N ARG A 102 3.20 1.46 -11.13
CA ARG A 102 2.86 0.69 -12.33
C ARG A 102 1.88 -0.46 -12.09
N VAL A 103 1.86 -1.04 -10.89
CA VAL A 103 1.12 -2.28 -10.58
C VAL A 103 0.41 -2.21 -9.24
N PRO A 104 -0.68 -2.97 -9.03
CA PRO A 104 -1.37 -3.05 -7.74
C PRO A 104 -0.46 -3.54 -6.61
N VAL A 105 -0.62 -2.95 -5.43
CA VAL A 105 0.16 -3.25 -4.24
C VAL A 105 -0.75 -3.74 -3.12
N PHE A 106 -0.37 -4.86 -2.53
CA PHE A 106 -1.01 -5.48 -1.38
C PHE A 106 -0.11 -5.30 -0.16
N SER A 107 -0.67 -5.17 1.04
CA SER A 107 0.09 -5.24 2.27
C SER A 107 -0.46 -6.31 3.21
N VAL A 108 0.46 -6.97 3.93
CA VAL A 108 0.15 -7.92 5.01
C VAL A 108 0.45 -7.23 6.33
N LEU A 109 -0.60 -6.94 7.10
CA LEU A 109 -0.52 -6.17 8.33
C LEU A 109 -0.59 -7.12 9.52
N HIS A 110 0.44 -7.10 10.39
CA HIS A 110 0.50 -7.90 11.60
C HIS A 110 1.28 -7.16 12.68
N GLY A 111 0.95 -7.41 13.95
CA GLY A 111 1.54 -6.70 15.06
C GLY A 111 1.42 -5.17 14.88
N ALA A 112 2.48 -4.43 15.14
CA ALA A 112 2.48 -2.97 15.03
C ALA A 112 2.35 -2.49 13.57
N VAL A 113 1.35 -1.64 13.34
CA VAL A 113 1.12 -0.84 12.12
C VAL A 113 0.94 0.61 12.58
N VAL A 114 2.05 1.29 12.89
CA VAL A 114 2.05 2.52 13.68
C VAL A 114 2.73 3.67 12.94
N GLY A 115 2.17 4.87 13.03
CA GLY A 115 2.76 6.07 12.45
C GLY A 115 3.07 5.92 10.97
N GLY A 116 4.33 6.15 10.58
CA GLY A 116 4.79 5.94 9.19
C GLY A 116 4.50 4.54 8.64
N GLY A 117 4.36 3.51 9.48
CA GLY A 117 3.93 2.17 9.09
C GLY A 117 2.46 2.15 8.63
N LEU A 118 1.58 2.87 9.33
CA LEU A 118 0.18 3.03 8.91
C LEU A 118 0.08 3.95 7.68
N GLU A 119 0.97 4.94 7.56
CA GLU A 119 1.06 5.79 6.37
C GLU A 119 1.45 4.96 5.12
N LEU A 120 2.46 4.07 5.24
CA LEU A 120 2.82 3.13 4.17
C LEU A 120 1.67 2.18 3.84
N ALA A 121 1.04 1.57 4.85
CA ALA A 121 -0.11 0.68 4.65
C ALA A 121 -1.25 1.39 3.91
N SER A 122 -1.54 2.66 4.27
CA SER A 122 -2.59 3.47 3.63
C SER A 122 -2.32 3.80 2.16
N ALA A 123 -1.06 3.73 1.72
CA ALA A 123 -0.68 3.90 0.32
C ALA A 123 -0.87 2.63 -0.52
N THR A 124 -1.04 1.45 0.09
CA THR A 124 -1.32 0.20 -0.61
C THR A 124 -2.79 0.08 -1.01
N HIS A 125 -3.09 -0.70 -2.05
CA HIS A 125 -4.45 -0.80 -2.59
C HIS A 125 -5.32 -1.77 -1.79
N ILE A 126 -4.76 -2.93 -1.42
CA ILE A 126 -5.47 -3.97 -0.67
C ILE A 126 -4.63 -4.34 0.54
N ARG A 127 -5.25 -4.31 1.71
CA ARG A 127 -4.63 -4.61 3.01
C ARG A 127 -5.27 -5.85 3.60
N VAL A 128 -4.44 -6.86 3.85
CA VAL A 128 -4.80 -8.09 4.56
C VAL A 128 -4.24 -7.98 5.97
N ALA A 129 -5.08 -7.89 6.96
CA ALA A 129 -4.68 -7.85 8.36
C ALA A 129 -4.73 -9.24 8.98
N GLU A 130 -3.75 -9.57 9.80
CA GLU A 130 -3.85 -10.67 10.76
C GLU A 130 -4.50 -10.17 12.06
N SER A 131 -5.15 -11.06 12.80
CA SER A 131 -5.81 -10.70 14.07
C SER A 131 -4.85 -10.16 15.13
N SER A 132 -3.55 -10.32 14.94
CA SER A 132 -2.48 -9.72 15.74
C SER A 132 -2.22 -8.23 15.45
N ALA A 133 -2.76 -7.68 14.35
CA ALA A 133 -2.49 -6.30 13.95
C ALA A 133 -3.13 -5.27 14.89
N PHE A 134 -2.42 -4.18 15.11
CA PHE A 134 -2.96 -3.01 15.78
C PHE A 134 -2.46 -1.72 15.14
N TYR A 135 -3.28 -0.67 15.18
CA TYR A 135 -3.06 0.57 14.45
C TYR A 135 -2.97 1.76 15.40
N GLY A 136 -1.97 2.60 15.23
CA GLY A 136 -1.78 3.79 16.06
C GLY A 136 -1.16 4.96 15.31
N LEU A 137 -1.49 6.17 15.73
CA LEU A 137 -0.91 7.43 15.25
C LEU A 137 -0.45 8.27 16.44
N PRO A 138 0.71 7.95 17.03
CA PRO A 138 1.18 8.60 18.25
C PRO A 138 1.86 9.96 18.03
N GLU A 139 1.84 10.48 16.80
CA GLU A 139 2.58 11.69 16.41
C GLU A 139 2.19 12.90 17.26
N GLY A 140 0.90 13.12 17.48
CA GLY A 140 0.42 14.25 18.30
C GLY A 140 0.92 14.23 19.74
N GLN A 141 1.03 13.04 20.35
CA GLN A 141 1.58 12.88 21.69
C GLN A 141 3.10 13.17 21.79
N ARG A 142 3.78 13.15 20.64
CA ARG A 142 5.22 13.39 20.51
C ARG A 142 5.55 14.78 19.98
N GLY A 143 4.55 15.65 19.86
CA GLY A 143 4.72 17.00 19.28
C GLY A 143 5.01 16.98 17.78
N LEU A 144 4.63 15.91 17.09
CA LEU A 144 4.82 15.70 15.66
C LEU A 144 3.46 15.69 14.92
N PHE A 145 3.54 15.77 13.61
CA PHE A 145 2.44 15.52 12.71
C PHE A 145 2.85 14.44 11.70
N VAL A 146 1.88 13.70 11.14
CA VAL A 146 2.16 12.71 10.10
C VAL A 146 2.77 13.39 8.87
N GLY A 147 3.83 12.83 8.33
CA GLY A 147 4.63 13.45 7.27
C GLY A 147 4.74 12.63 5.98
N GLY A 148 4.31 11.36 5.98
CA GLY A 148 4.38 10.46 4.82
C GLY A 148 3.12 10.46 3.95
N GLY A 149 2.17 11.38 4.19
CA GLY A 149 0.92 11.50 3.45
C GLY A 149 -0.26 10.78 4.09
N GLY A 150 -0.12 10.32 5.34
CA GLY A 150 -1.20 9.71 6.12
C GLY A 150 -2.38 10.65 6.33
N SER A 151 -2.13 11.95 6.53
CA SER A 151 -3.19 12.95 6.67
C SER A 151 -4.10 13.08 5.44
N ALA A 152 -3.60 12.72 4.27
CA ALA A 152 -4.40 12.69 3.05
C ALA A 152 -5.10 11.33 2.83
N ARG A 153 -4.44 10.20 3.18
CA ARG A 153 -4.92 8.85 2.86
C ARG A 153 -5.79 8.25 3.95
N ILE A 154 -5.37 8.34 5.21
CA ILE A 154 -6.05 7.66 6.33
C ILE A 154 -7.46 8.20 6.55
N PRO A 155 -7.75 9.53 6.49
CA PRO A 155 -9.10 10.04 6.61
C PRO A 155 -10.06 9.54 5.53
N ARG A 156 -9.54 9.19 4.34
CA ARG A 156 -10.33 8.58 3.26
C ARG A 156 -10.73 7.13 3.55
N LEU A 157 -10.02 6.47 4.47
CA LEU A 157 -10.34 5.12 4.93
C LEU A 157 -11.30 5.14 6.12
N ILE A 158 -11.02 5.94 7.14
CA ILE A 158 -11.70 5.87 8.44
C ILE A 158 -12.46 7.14 8.85
N GLY A 159 -12.37 8.20 8.06
CA GLY A 159 -12.92 9.52 8.37
C GLY A 159 -11.99 10.37 9.25
N VAL A 160 -12.13 11.71 9.11
CA VAL A 160 -11.28 12.68 9.83
C VAL A 160 -11.39 12.53 11.34
N SER A 161 -12.62 12.39 11.86
CA SER A 161 -12.87 12.34 13.31
C SER A 161 -12.11 11.19 14.00
N ARG A 162 -12.05 10.02 13.37
CA ARG A 162 -11.33 8.86 13.95
C ARG A 162 -9.83 9.06 13.92
N MET A 163 -9.30 9.59 12.82
CA MET A 163 -7.88 9.94 12.75
C MET A 163 -7.53 11.01 13.80
N THR A 164 -8.39 12.01 14.01
CA THR A 164 -8.22 13.04 15.04
C THR A 164 -8.15 12.40 16.44
N ASP A 165 -9.05 11.48 16.76
CA ASP A 165 -9.04 10.75 18.04
C ASP A 165 -7.71 9.98 18.22
N MET A 166 -7.31 9.19 17.21
CA MET A 166 -6.04 8.45 17.25
C MET A 166 -4.83 9.36 17.48
N MET A 167 -4.76 10.51 16.80
CA MET A 167 -3.61 11.41 16.90
C MET A 167 -3.60 12.22 18.20
N MET A 168 -4.77 12.68 18.68
CA MET A 168 -4.83 13.52 19.89
C MET A 168 -4.76 12.71 21.18
N THR A 169 -5.47 11.58 21.25
CA THR A 169 -5.56 10.77 22.46
C THR A 169 -4.54 9.63 22.51
N GLY A 170 -3.96 9.28 21.34
CA GLY A 170 -3.10 8.10 21.19
C GLY A 170 -3.90 6.79 21.17
N ARG A 171 -5.21 6.84 20.88
CA ARG A 171 -6.03 5.65 20.76
C ARG A 171 -5.43 4.67 19.75
N VAL A 172 -5.32 3.43 20.18
CA VAL A 172 -4.92 2.31 19.35
C VAL A 172 -6.17 1.52 18.96
N LEU A 173 -6.29 1.21 17.67
CA LEU A 173 -7.35 0.34 17.16
C LEU A 173 -6.80 -1.08 17.02
N ASP A 174 -7.59 -2.09 17.39
CA ASP A 174 -7.25 -3.49 17.12
C ASP A 174 -7.57 -3.89 15.68
N ALA A 175 -7.27 -5.14 15.30
CA ALA A 175 -7.47 -5.65 13.95
C ALA A 175 -8.94 -5.67 13.53
N ASN A 176 -9.87 -5.99 14.46
CA ASN A 176 -11.31 -6.03 14.20
C ASN A 176 -11.87 -4.61 13.98
N GLU A 177 -11.49 -3.67 14.87
CA GLU A 177 -11.84 -2.25 14.70
C GLU A 177 -11.29 -1.73 13.37
N GLY A 178 -10.03 -2.05 13.03
CA GLY A 178 -9.41 -1.65 11.77
C GLY A 178 -10.14 -2.18 10.54
N GLN A 179 -10.61 -3.42 10.56
CA GLN A 179 -11.41 -3.98 9.47
C GLN A 179 -12.79 -3.30 9.40
N LEU A 180 -13.48 -3.16 10.52
CA LEU A 180 -14.80 -2.52 10.60
C LEU A 180 -14.77 -1.09 10.06
N LEU A 181 -13.67 -0.37 10.30
CA LEU A 181 -13.49 1.02 9.89
C LEU A 181 -12.93 1.18 8.47
N GLY A 182 -12.46 0.11 7.84
CA GLY A 182 -11.93 0.12 6.47
C GLY A 182 -10.41 0.31 6.36
N ILE A 183 -9.66 0.20 7.46
CA ILE A 183 -8.19 0.17 7.38
C ILE A 183 -7.74 -1.07 6.61
N SER A 184 -8.31 -2.24 6.87
CA SER A 184 -8.07 -3.47 6.09
C SER A 184 -9.33 -3.96 5.42
N GLN A 185 -9.18 -4.62 4.27
CA GLN A 185 -10.29 -5.25 3.54
C GLN A 185 -10.49 -6.71 3.96
N TYR A 186 -9.45 -7.36 4.45
CA TYR A 186 -9.46 -8.76 4.88
C TYR A 186 -8.86 -8.88 6.28
N LEU A 187 -9.47 -9.74 7.09
CA LEU A 187 -8.97 -10.12 8.41
C LEU A 187 -8.83 -11.64 8.43
N VAL A 188 -7.66 -12.11 8.83
CA VAL A 188 -7.31 -13.54 8.86
C VAL A 188 -6.57 -13.88 10.17
N GLU A 189 -6.44 -15.17 10.46
CA GLU A 189 -5.66 -15.64 11.59
C GLU A 189 -4.15 -15.37 11.41
N PRO A 190 -3.37 -15.31 12.51
CA PRO A 190 -1.93 -15.12 12.46
C PRO A 190 -1.25 -16.16 11.56
N GLY A 191 -0.32 -15.70 10.73
CA GLY A 191 0.38 -16.51 9.74
C GLY A 191 -0.40 -16.77 8.44
N GLN A 192 -1.67 -16.37 8.34
CA GLN A 192 -2.49 -16.52 7.14
C GLN A 192 -2.50 -15.27 6.25
N GLY A 193 -1.90 -14.18 6.70
CA GLY A 193 -1.86 -12.92 5.95
C GLY A 193 -1.12 -13.03 4.63
N LEU A 194 0.07 -13.61 4.65
CA LEU A 194 0.89 -13.74 3.45
C LEU A 194 0.27 -14.69 2.40
N PRO A 195 -0.18 -15.91 2.74
CA PRO A 195 -0.91 -16.77 1.81
C PRO A 195 -2.12 -16.07 1.19
N LYS A 196 -2.92 -15.37 2.00
CA LYS A 196 -4.10 -14.64 1.51
C LYS A 196 -3.74 -13.49 0.58
N ALA A 197 -2.72 -12.71 0.90
CA ALA A 197 -2.26 -11.63 0.04
C ALA A 197 -1.76 -12.15 -1.32
N PHE A 198 -1.02 -13.26 -1.35
CA PHE A 198 -0.58 -13.90 -2.59
C PHE A 198 -1.75 -14.46 -3.41
N GLU A 199 -2.74 -15.08 -2.78
CA GLU A 199 -3.97 -15.52 -3.45
C GLU A 199 -4.64 -14.36 -4.19
N LEU A 200 -4.85 -13.25 -3.48
CA LEU A 200 -5.48 -12.05 -4.03
C LEU A 200 -4.61 -11.38 -5.11
N ALA A 201 -3.30 -11.31 -4.88
CA ALA A 201 -2.35 -10.72 -5.83
C ALA A 201 -2.33 -11.50 -7.16
N ARG A 202 -2.38 -12.85 -7.11
CA ARG A 202 -2.48 -13.69 -8.33
C ARG A 202 -3.78 -13.44 -9.08
N LYS A 203 -4.92 -13.29 -8.39
CA LYS A 203 -6.20 -12.93 -9.01
C LYS A 203 -6.10 -11.59 -9.73
N VAL A 204 -5.52 -10.57 -9.09
CA VAL A 204 -5.39 -9.22 -9.65
C VAL A 204 -4.32 -9.17 -10.76
N ALA A 205 -3.21 -9.89 -10.63
CA ALA A 205 -2.18 -10.00 -11.67
C ALA A 205 -2.73 -10.62 -12.96
N ALA A 206 -3.76 -11.46 -12.84
CA ALA A 206 -4.47 -12.01 -13.98
C ALA A 206 -5.42 -11.02 -14.68
N ASN A 207 -5.75 -9.88 -14.14
CA ASN A 207 -6.61 -8.86 -14.78
C ASN A 207 -5.94 -8.20 -16.01
N ALA A 208 -6.73 -7.58 -16.87
CA ALA A 208 -6.19 -6.70 -17.91
C ALA A 208 -5.42 -5.54 -17.27
N PRO A 209 -4.17 -5.24 -17.70
CA PRO A 209 -3.36 -4.18 -17.08
C PRO A 209 -4.03 -2.83 -17.05
N LEU A 210 -4.69 -2.48 -18.16
CA LEU A 210 -5.36 -1.18 -18.27
C LEU A 210 -6.57 -1.06 -17.34
N SER A 211 -7.25 -2.18 -17.03
CA SER A 211 -8.32 -2.18 -16.02
C SER A 211 -7.74 -1.94 -14.61
N ASN A 212 -6.64 -2.60 -14.26
CA ASN A 212 -5.97 -2.33 -12.99
C ASN A 212 -5.48 -0.86 -12.92
N PHE A 213 -4.92 -0.33 -14.01
CA PHE A 213 -4.53 1.07 -14.10
C PHE A 213 -5.70 2.01 -13.83
N ALA A 214 -6.84 1.78 -14.45
CA ALA A 214 -8.05 2.60 -14.25
C ALA A 214 -8.51 2.58 -12.78
N VAL A 215 -8.51 1.41 -12.13
CA VAL A 215 -8.87 1.27 -10.71
C VAL A 215 -7.87 1.99 -9.81
N MET A 216 -6.56 1.89 -10.08
CA MET A 216 -5.53 2.51 -9.26
C MET A 216 -5.46 4.03 -9.43
N HIS A 217 -5.63 4.53 -10.65
CA HIS A 217 -5.36 5.92 -11.00
C HIS A 217 -6.61 6.77 -11.18
N ALA A 218 -7.65 6.24 -11.81
CA ALA A 218 -8.84 7.02 -12.10
C ALA A 218 -9.83 7.00 -10.92
N LEU A 219 -10.12 5.82 -10.35
CA LEU A 219 -11.12 5.69 -9.29
C LEU A 219 -10.89 6.62 -8.09
N PRO A 220 -9.67 6.74 -7.50
CA PRO A 220 -9.45 7.68 -6.40
C PRO A 220 -9.64 9.15 -6.81
N ARG A 221 -9.24 9.50 -8.03
CA ARG A 221 -9.39 10.86 -8.55
C ARG A 221 -10.84 11.21 -8.84
N ILE A 222 -11.62 10.25 -9.36
CA ILE A 222 -13.05 10.39 -9.56
C ILE A 222 -13.76 10.65 -8.22
N ALA A 223 -13.40 9.90 -7.18
CA ALA A 223 -13.98 10.06 -5.85
C ALA A 223 -13.68 11.42 -5.19
N ASP A 224 -12.59 12.08 -5.60
CA ASP A 224 -12.20 13.41 -5.09
C ASP A 224 -12.80 14.57 -5.89
N GLN A 225 -13.53 14.32 -7.00
CA GLN A 225 -14.11 15.33 -7.87
C GLN A 225 -15.60 15.58 -7.57
N SER A 226 -16.16 16.60 -8.22
CA SER A 226 -17.63 16.75 -8.29
C SER A 226 -18.23 15.53 -9.01
N GLN A 227 -19.47 15.19 -8.69
CA GLN A 227 -20.15 14.06 -9.35
C GLN A 227 -20.17 14.22 -10.89
N ALA A 228 -20.39 15.43 -11.39
CA ALA A 228 -20.45 15.69 -12.83
C ALA A 228 -19.10 15.45 -13.53
N ASP A 229 -18.02 15.97 -12.94
CA ASP A 229 -16.67 15.80 -13.48
C ASP A 229 -16.22 14.33 -13.37
N GLY A 230 -16.53 13.69 -12.23
CA GLY A 230 -16.21 12.28 -12.00
C GLY A 230 -16.90 11.35 -13.03
N LEU A 231 -18.19 11.55 -13.31
CA LEU A 231 -18.94 10.78 -14.32
C LEU A 231 -18.38 10.99 -15.73
N PHE A 232 -17.92 12.19 -16.06
CA PHE A 232 -17.25 12.44 -17.33
C PHE A 232 -15.94 11.66 -17.45
N VAL A 233 -15.08 11.72 -16.42
CA VAL A 233 -13.82 10.93 -16.38
C VAL A 233 -14.11 9.43 -16.42
N GLU A 234 -15.12 8.95 -15.70
CA GLU A 234 -15.56 7.55 -15.71
C GLU A 234 -15.90 7.09 -17.14
N SER A 235 -16.66 7.90 -17.88
CA SER A 235 -17.06 7.56 -19.25
C SER A 235 -15.86 7.38 -20.19
N LEU A 236 -14.82 8.23 -20.04
CA LEU A 236 -13.58 8.12 -20.81
C LEU A 236 -12.79 6.87 -20.41
N MET A 237 -12.66 6.60 -19.12
CA MET A 237 -11.93 5.42 -18.64
C MET A 237 -12.63 4.11 -18.98
N ALA A 238 -13.97 4.08 -18.95
CA ALA A 238 -14.75 2.93 -19.39
C ALA A 238 -14.53 2.64 -20.88
N ALA A 239 -14.56 3.67 -21.74
CA ALA A 239 -14.32 3.53 -23.16
C ALA A 239 -12.87 3.06 -23.46
N ILE A 240 -11.87 3.63 -22.78
CA ILE A 240 -10.46 3.23 -22.93
C ILE A 240 -10.27 1.76 -22.51
N ALA A 241 -10.80 1.36 -21.35
CA ALA A 241 -10.67 0.01 -20.84
C ALA A 241 -11.36 -1.02 -21.78
N GLN A 242 -12.54 -0.70 -22.31
CA GLN A 242 -13.25 -1.54 -23.29
C GLN A 242 -12.52 -1.64 -24.63
N GLY A 243 -11.77 -0.62 -25.02
CA GLY A 243 -10.96 -0.57 -26.23
C GLY A 243 -9.74 -1.50 -26.21
N ASP A 244 -9.27 -1.90 -25.01
CA ASP A 244 -8.09 -2.74 -24.83
C ASP A 244 -8.32 -4.19 -25.30
N GLU A 245 -7.36 -4.76 -26.05
CA GLU A 245 -7.50 -6.12 -26.61
C GLU A 245 -7.53 -7.21 -25.53
N ALA A 246 -6.82 -7.03 -24.41
CA ALA A 246 -6.89 -7.96 -23.30
C ALA A 246 -8.28 -7.92 -22.63
N ALA A 247 -8.91 -6.75 -22.53
CA ALA A 247 -10.27 -6.63 -22.03
C ALA A 247 -11.28 -7.27 -22.99
N LYS A 248 -11.19 -7.01 -24.32
CA LYS A 248 -12.04 -7.62 -25.34
C LYS A 248 -11.94 -9.15 -25.34
N SER A 249 -10.73 -9.69 -25.19
CA SER A 249 -10.52 -11.14 -25.10
C SER A 249 -11.25 -11.75 -23.90
N ARG A 250 -11.23 -11.06 -22.75
CA ARG A 250 -11.92 -11.52 -21.53
C ARG A 250 -13.44 -11.46 -21.66
N VAL A 251 -13.96 -10.38 -22.27
CA VAL A 251 -15.39 -10.25 -22.55
C VAL A 251 -15.85 -11.39 -23.47
N ARG A 252 -15.08 -11.70 -24.52
CA ARG A 252 -15.36 -12.84 -25.39
C ARG A 252 -15.37 -14.16 -24.61
N ALA A 253 -14.36 -14.41 -23.77
CA ALA A 253 -14.30 -15.63 -22.96
C ALA A 253 -15.48 -15.74 -21.99
N PHE A 254 -15.96 -14.63 -21.44
CA PHE A 254 -17.15 -14.59 -20.59
C PHE A 254 -18.43 -14.93 -21.37
N LEU A 255 -18.63 -14.31 -22.55
CA LEU A 255 -19.79 -14.56 -23.41
C LEU A 255 -19.85 -16.01 -23.90
N GLU A 256 -18.70 -16.63 -24.12
CA GLU A 256 -18.56 -18.03 -24.50
C GLU A 256 -18.66 -19.03 -23.32
N GLY A 257 -18.91 -18.54 -22.12
CA GLY A 257 -19.04 -19.37 -20.90
C GLY A 257 -17.72 -19.97 -20.39
N ARG A 258 -16.58 -19.50 -20.89
CA ARG A 258 -15.24 -19.97 -20.48
C ARG A 258 -14.67 -19.23 -19.24
N ALA A 259 -15.31 -18.14 -18.84
CA ALA A 259 -14.94 -17.41 -17.61
C ALA A 259 -15.88 -17.75 -16.46
N ALA A 260 -15.34 -17.77 -15.24
CA ALA A 260 -16.11 -18.03 -14.03
C ALA A 260 -17.19 -16.94 -13.82
N LYS A 261 -18.40 -17.35 -13.44
CA LYS A 261 -19.46 -16.44 -13.02
C LYS A 261 -19.15 -15.92 -11.60
N VAL A 262 -19.67 -14.71 -11.30
CA VAL A 262 -19.59 -14.16 -9.94
C VAL A 262 -20.31 -15.10 -8.99
N ALA A 263 -19.58 -15.58 -7.97
CA ALA A 263 -20.10 -16.40 -6.89
C ALA A 263 -19.86 -15.71 -5.56
N LYS A 264 -20.69 -15.99 -4.54
CA LYS A 264 -20.40 -15.60 -3.17
C LYS A 264 -19.14 -16.32 -2.72
N SER A 265 -18.14 -15.56 -2.25
CA SER A 265 -16.93 -16.07 -1.60
C SER A 265 -17.19 -16.33 -0.12
#